data_0fc7b63d716676fb74a6983e65dff63e
#
_entry.id   0fc7b63d716676fb74a6983e65dff63e
#
_cell.length_a   1.000
_cell.length_b   1.000
_cell.length_c   1.000
_cell.angle_alpha   90.00
_cell.angle_beta   90.00
_cell.angle_gamma   90.00
#
_symmetry.space_group_name_H-M   'P 1'
#
loop_
_entity.id
_entity.type
_entity.pdbx_description
1 polymer ?
#
loop_
_entity_poly.entity_id
_entity_poly.type
_entity_poly.pdbx_seq_one_letter_code
_entity_poly.pdbx_strand_id
1 'polypeptide(L)'
;MNKVLQLKKKLTQLAILDATFEVFGSESHQYQFKPCLSNKDIQVFESRYNIILPGEYRNFLLEVGNGGAGPGYGLSVLLGIEYEDVIPEKLYQEKYEILSKPFPLTEAWNNLDLIVKNNTDLNANRDAYVDDKFIHGTLTMTNYGCGIYAMFSCYRRAARKNLDR
;
A
#
# COMPACT_ATOMS: atom_id res chain seq x y z
N MET A 1 -11.65 20.80 -16.86
CA MET A 1 -10.24 20.35 -17.06
C MET A 1 -10.02 19.06 -16.30
N ASN A 2 -9.50 18.02 -16.91
CA ASN A 2 -9.30 16.70 -16.30
C ASN A 2 -8.35 16.81 -15.09
N LYS A 3 -8.78 16.33 -13.91
CA LYS A 3 -7.99 16.39 -12.65
C LYS A 3 -6.63 15.67 -12.78
N VAL A 4 -6.58 14.58 -13.53
CA VAL A 4 -5.35 13.82 -13.78
C VAL A 4 -4.33 14.66 -14.55
N LEU A 5 -4.78 15.39 -15.59
CA LEU A 5 -3.92 16.27 -16.36
C LEU A 5 -3.38 17.42 -15.50
N GLN A 6 -4.20 18.00 -14.64
CA GLN A 6 -3.78 19.05 -13.69
C GLN A 6 -2.72 18.52 -12.72
N LEU A 7 -2.93 17.30 -12.18
CA LEU A 7 -1.99 16.67 -11.27
C LEU A 7 -0.63 16.44 -11.95
N LYS A 8 -0.63 15.84 -13.15
CA LYS A 8 0.61 15.62 -13.93
C LYS A 8 1.34 16.93 -14.24
N LYS A 9 0.61 18.00 -14.60
CA LYS A 9 1.19 19.32 -14.83
C LYS A 9 1.85 19.90 -13.56
N LYS A 10 1.20 19.76 -12.40
CA LYS A 10 1.79 20.20 -11.12
C LYS A 10 3.06 19.41 -10.78
N LEU A 11 3.09 18.11 -11.00
CA LEU A 11 4.28 17.30 -10.77
C LEU A 11 5.44 17.71 -11.67
N THR A 12 5.17 18.01 -12.95
CA THR A 12 6.19 18.56 -13.86
C THR A 12 6.75 19.89 -13.35
N GLN A 13 5.90 20.77 -12.81
CA GLN A 13 6.35 22.03 -12.21
C GLN A 13 7.19 21.81 -10.96
N LEU A 14 6.80 20.88 -10.10
CA LEU A 14 7.58 20.50 -8.91
C LEU A 14 8.94 19.93 -9.27
N ALA A 15 9.03 19.07 -10.28
CA ALA A 15 10.30 18.53 -10.77
C ALA A 15 11.26 19.61 -11.28
N ILE A 16 10.73 20.70 -11.84
CA ILE A 16 11.56 21.86 -12.28
C ILE A 16 12.02 22.66 -11.06
N LEU A 17 11.16 22.86 -10.05
CA LEU A 17 11.48 23.64 -8.85
C LEU A 17 12.46 22.90 -7.92
N ASP A 18 12.41 21.59 -7.90
CA ASP A 18 13.26 20.71 -7.08
C ASP A 18 14.15 19.84 -7.97
N ALA A 19 14.89 20.49 -8.87
CA ALA A 19 15.73 19.81 -9.87
C ALA A 19 16.87 18.98 -9.26
N THR A 20 17.25 19.27 -8.03
CA THR A 20 18.31 18.57 -7.26
C THR A 20 17.75 17.57 -6.26
N PHE A 21 16.43 17.38 -6.21
CA PHE A 21 15.74 16.46 -5.31
C PHE A 21 16.02 16.68 -3.83
N GLU A 22 16.03 17.93 -3.39
CA GLU A 22 16.26 18.31 -1.99
C GLU A 22 15.03 18.08 -1.10
N VAL A 23 13.83 18.03 -1.67
CA VAL A 23 12.62 17.68 -0.93
C VAL A 23 12.70 16.21 -0.49
N PHE A 24 12.44 15.96 0.79
CA PHE A 24 12.52 14.63 1.37
C PHE A 24 11.78 13.58 0.55
N GLY A 25 12.50 12.55 0.11
CA GLY A 25 11.98 11.42 -0.64
C GLY A 25 11.79 11.66 -2.14
N SER A 26 11.93 12.91 -2.63
CA SER A 26 11.73 13.24 -4.04
C SER A 26 12.70 12.51 -4.98
N GLU A 27 13.92 12.22 -4.52
CA GLU A 27 14.91 11.43 -5.26
C GLU A 27 14.36 10.03 -5.65
N SER A 28 13.56 9.42 -4.77
CA SER A 28 13.03 8.07 -4.98
C SER A 28 11.99 8.01 -6.10
N HIS A 29 11.21 9.05 -6.32
CA HIS A 29 10.12 9.06 -7.30
C HIS A 29 10.27 10.11 -8.40
N GLN A 30 11.20 11.08 -8.24
CA GLN A 30 11.54 12.12 -9.23
C GLN A 30 10.30 12.83 -9.82
N TYR A 31 9.24 12.98 -8.99
CA TYR A 31 7.94 13.56 -9.38
C TYR A 31 7.23 12.83 -10.53
N GLN A 32 7.54 11.54 -10.75
CA GLN A 32 6.97 10.74 -11.82
C GLN A 32 6.08 9.63 -11.26
N PHE A 33 4.95 9.40 -11.94
CA PHE A 33 4.16 8.19 -11.75
C PHE A 33 4.71 7.05 -12.61
N LYS A 34 4.61 5.83 -12.11
CA LYS A 34 4.83 4.64 -12.92
C LYS A 34 3.66 4.42 -13.89
N PRO A 35 3.82 3.62 -14.95
CA PRO A 35 2.76 3.33 -15.90
C PRO A 35 1.47 2.84 -15.22
N CYS A 36 0.32 3.18 -15.80
CA CYS A 36 -0.97 2.69 -15.35
C CYS A 36 -1.08 1.17 -15.52
N LEU A 37 -1.84 0.53 -14.66
CA LEU A 37 -2.23 -0.87 -14.83
C LEU A 37 -3.39 -1.00 -15.79
N SER A 38 -3.51 -2.18 -16.43
CA SER A 38 -4.71 -2.55 -17.15
C SER A 38 -5.80 -3.05 -16.19
N ASN A 39 -7.05 -3.00 -16.63
CA ASN A 39 -8.16 -3.58 -15.88
C ASN A 39 -7.95 -5.07 -15.62
N LYS A 40 -7.31 -5.77 -16.56
CA LYS A 40 -6.98 -7.20 -16.43
C LYS A 40 -5.98 -7.45 -15.30
N ASP A 41 -4.92 -6.63 -15.19
CA ASP A 41 -3.91 -6.78 -14.14
C ASP A 41 -4.53 -6.60 -12.76
N ILE A 42 -5.39 -5.59 -12.60
CA ILE A 42 -6.12 -5.36 -11.36
C ILE A 42 -7.06 -6.53 -11.03
N GLN A 43 -7.79 -7.07 -12.01
CA GLN A 43 -8.68 -8.21 -11.81
C GLN A 43 -7.92 -9.48 -11.41
N VAL A 44 -6.75 -9.73 -12.01
CA VAL A 44 -5.87 -10.84 -11.66
C VAL A 44 -5.43 -10.71 -10.20
N PHE A 45 -4.98 -9.52 -9.81
CA PHE A 45 -4.60 -9.23 -8.43
C PHE A 45 -5.75 -9.46 -7.45
N GLU A 46 -6.90 -8.82 -7.68
CA GLU A 46 -8.09 -8.95 -6.83
C GLU A 46 -8.55 -10.41 -6.69
N SER A 47 -8.45 -11.19 -7.78
CA SER A 47 -8.84 -12.60 -7.79
C SER A 47 -7.82 -13.47 -7.03
N ARG A 48 -6.52 -13.21 -7.22
CA ARG A 48 -5.45 -13.95 -6.54
C ARG A 48 -5.55 -13.84 -5.02
N TYR A 49 -5.83 -12.64 -4.51
CA TYR A 49 -5.89 -12.39 -3.07
C TYR A 49 -7.30 -12.37 -2.50
N ASN A 50 -8.31 -12.68 -3.32
CA ASN A 50 -9.72 -12.70 -2.93
C ASN A 50 -10.20 -11.41 -2.25
N ILE A 51 -9.81 -10.28 -2.81
CA ILE A 51 -10.15 -8.93 -2.32
C ILE A 51 -10.81 -8.09 -3.41
N ILE A 52 -11.30 -6.93 -3.02
CA ILE A 52 -11.73 -5.84 -3.91
C ILE A 52 -10.97 -4.59 -3.47
N LEU A 53 -10.26 -3.97 -4.41
CA LEU A 53 -9.61 -2.70 -4.16
C LEU A 53 -10.65 -1.58 -3.99
N PRO A 54 -10.42 -0.60 -3.10
CA PRO A 54 -11.25 0.61 -3.05
C PRO A 54 -11.37 1.27 -4.41
N GLY A 55 -12.58 1.74 -4.76
CA GLY A 55 -12.88 2.26 -6.09
C GLY A 55 -11.98 3.42 -6.50
N GLU A 56 -11.69 4.33 -5.58
CA GLU A 56 -10.80 5.47 -5.80
C GLU A 56 -9.37 5.03 -6.11
N TYR A 57 -8.87 4.02 -5.39
CA TYR A 57 -7.52 3.49 -5.63
C TYR A 57 -7.47 2.73 -6.95
N ARG A 58 -8.51 1.96 -7.27
CA ARG A 58 -8.63 1.29 -8.57
C ARG A 58 -8.60 2.29 -9.74
N ASN A 59 -9.35 3.40 -9.63
CA ASN A 59 -9.35 4.45 -10.64
C ASN A 59 -7.97 5.13 -10.74
N PHE A 60 -7.29 5.34 -9.62
CA PHE A 60 -5.92 5.86 -9.61
C PHE A 60 -4.98 4.96 -10.41
N LEU A 61 -5.01 3.65 -10.19
CA LEU A 61 -4.18 2.67 -10.90
C LEU A 61 -4.44 2.64 -12.41
N LEU A 62 -5.70 2.85 -12.83
CA LEU A 62 -6.11 2.82 -14.24
C LEU A 62 -5.79 4.12 -14.98
N GLU A 63 -5.86 5.28 -14.32
CA GLU A 63 -5.86 6.58 -14.98
C GLU A 63 -4.63 7.44 -14.66
N VAL A 64 -4.03 7.25 -13.48
CA VAL A 64 -2.93 8.10 -12.99
C VAL A 64 -1.59 7.38 -13.06
N GLY A 65 -1.47 6.23 -12.39
CA GLY A 65 -0.25 5.44 -12.38
C GLY A 65 -0.24 4.35 -11.32
N ASN A 66 0.67 3.39 -11.45
CA ASN A 66 0.91 2.33 -10.49
C ASN A 66 2.03 2.74 -9.53
N GLY A 67 1.73 3.67 -8.61
CA GLY A 67 2.72 4.18 -7.68
C GLY A 67 3.62 5.27 -8.29
N GLY A 68 4.71 5.60 -7.60
CA GLY A 68 5.64 6.67 -7.95
C GLY A 68 5.42 7.94 -7.14
N ALA A 69 5.27 9.10 -7.80
CA ALA A 69 5.16 10.39 -7.12
C ALA A 69 4.12 10.41 -5.99
N GLY A 70 4.52 10.89 -4.82
CA GLY A 70 3.68 10.94 -3.64
C GLY A 70 4.44 11.49 -2.42
N PRO A 71 3.82 11.49 -1.25
CA PRO A 71 4.49 11.94 -0.03
C PRO A 71 5.60 10.96 0.40
N GLY A 72 6.57 11.46 1.14
CA GLY A 72 7.72 10.67 1.61
C GLY A 72 8.50 10.07 0.44
N TYR A 73 8.78 8.79 0.49
CA TYR A 73 9.47 8.07 -0.60
C TYR A 73 8.57 7.74 -1.81
N GLY A 74 7.37 8.31 -1.85
CA GLY A 74 6.41 8.13 -2.93
C GLY A 74 5.39 7.03 -2.68
N LEU A 75 4.48 6.87 -3.65
CA LEU A 75 3.44 5.85 -3.60
C LEU A 75 4.01 4.47 -3.98
N SER A 76 3.65 3.47 -3.19
CA SER A 76 4.01 2.08 -3.44
C SER A 76 3.33 1.56 -4.71
N VAL A 77 4.02 0.69 -5.43
CA VAL A 77 3.43 -0.04 -6.56
C VAL A 77 2.48 -1.13 -6.04
N LEU A 78 1.38 -1.31 -6.74
CA LEU A 78 0.52 -2.46 -6.53
C LEU A 78 1.20 -3.65 -7.19
N LEU A 79 1.81 -4.51 -6.39
CA LEU A 79 2.60 -5.65 -6.83
C LEU A 79 3.60 -5.32 -7.94
N GLY A 80 4.85 -5.35 -7.60
CA GLY A 80 5.87 -5.24 -8.59
C GLY A 80 5.84 -6.44 -9.52
N ILE A 81 5.16 -6.32 -10.64
CA ILE A 81 5.50 -7.12 -11.81
C ILE A 81 7.00 -6.97 -12.11
N GLU A 82 7.60 -5.83 -11.70
CA GLU A 82 9.04 -5.54 -11.79
C GLU A 82 9.90 -6.24 -10.72
N TYR A 83 9.31 -6.85 -9.69
CA TYR A 83 10.03 -7.50 -8.58
C TYR A 83 9.83 -9.02 -8.52
N GLU A 84 9.04 -9.62 -9.41
CA GLU A 84 8.89 -11.08 -9.47
C GLU A 84 10.23 -11.80 -9.69
N ASP A 85 11.16 -11.14 -10.40
CA ASP A 85 12.52 -11.67 -10.63
C ASP A 85 13.49 -11.46 -9.45
N VAL A 86 13.16 -10.61 -8.48
CA VAL A 86 14.07 -10.19 -7.42
C VAL A 86 13.66 -10.73 -6.04
N ILE A 87 12.37 -10.95 -5.80
CA ILE A 87 11.86 -11.46 -4.53
C ILE A 87 11.42 -12.92 -4.71
N PRO A 88 11.94 -13.88 -3.92
CA PRO A 88 11.46 -15.26 -3.97
C PRO A 88 9.92 -15.31 -3.83
N GLU A 89 9.26 -16.05 -4.71
CA GLU A 89 7.79 -16.16 -4.76
C GLU A 89 7.17 -16.51 -3.40
N LYS A 90 7.88 -17.28 -2.57
CA LYS A 90 7.45 -17.64 -1.23
C LYS A 90 7.32 -16.41 -0.31
N LEU A 91 8.32 -15.51 -0.29
CA LEU A 91 8.30 -14.28 0.51
C LEU A 91 7.20 -13.32 0.04
N TYR A 92 6.94 -13.35 -1.26
CA TYR A 92 5.92 -12.57 -1.92
C TYR A 92 4.50 -13.06 -1.54
N GLN A 93 4.31 -14.38 -1.52
CA GLN A 93 3.03 -14.98 -1.11
C GLN A 93 2.74 -14.71 0.36
N GLU A 94 3.71 -14.90 1.26
CA GLU A 94 3.57 -14.63 2.70
C GLU A 94 3.15 -13.17 2.97
N LYS A 95 3.75 -12.22 2.27
CA LYS A 95 3.43 -10.78 2.42
C LYS A 95 1.97 -10.45 2.08
N TYR A 96 1.35 -11.18 1.17
CA TYR A 96 -0.02 -10.88 0.70
C TYR A 96 -1.08 -11.84 1.23
N GLU A 97 -0.72 -12.91 1.92
CA GLU A 97 -1.69 -13.77 2.62
C GLU A 97 -2.56 -12.99 3.61
N ILE A 98 -2.00 -11.93 4.19
CA ILE A 98 -2.72 -11.05 5.12
C ILE A 98 -3.84 -10.25 4.45
N LEU A 99 -3.80 -10.04 3.12
CA LEU A 99 -4.78 -9.23 2.40
C LEU A 99 -6.19 -9.82 2.44
N SER A 100 -6.31 -11.14 2.39
CA SER A 100 -7.61 -11.82 2.44
C SER A 100 -8.20 -11.88 3.85
N LYS A 101 -7.42 -11.53 4.87
CA LYS A 101 -7.87 -11.47 6.26
C LYS A 101 -8.62 -10.15 6.51
N PRO A 102 -9.66 -10.14 7.36
CA PRO A 102 -10.36 -8.91 7.67
C PRO A 102 -9.47 -7.95 8.45
N PHE A 103 -9.58 -6.66 8.15
CA PHE A 103 -8.93 -5.63 8.96
C PHE A 103 -9.54 -5.62 10.36
N PRO A 104 -8.74 -5.76 11.43
CA PRO A 104 -9.27 -6.04 12.77
C PRO A 104 -9.72 -4.81 13.55
N LEU A 105 -9.25 -3.62 13.15
CA LEU A 105 -9.45 -2.41 13.96
C LEU A 105 -10.70 -1.66 13.50
N THR A 106 -11.57 -1.31 14.44
CA THR A 106 -12.77 -0.49 14.24
C THR A 106 -12.62 0.93 14.76
N GLU A 107 -11.55 1.18 15.52
CA GLU A 107 -11.21 2.47 16.11
C GLU A 107 -9.70 2.69 16.07
N ALA A 108 -9.28 3.90 16.33
CA ALA A 108 -7.86 4.23 16.41
C ALA A 108 -7.19 3.41 17.52
N TRP A 109 -6.08 2.75 17.16
CA TRP A 109 -5.34 1.91 18.08
C TRP A 109 -3.88 2.38 18.16
N ASN A 110 -3.41 2.60 19.37
CA ASN A 110 -1.99 2.83 19.67
C ASN A 110 -1.76 2.47 21.14
N ASN A 111 -1.55 1.19 21.40
CA ASN A 111 -1.36 0.71 22.77
C ASN A 111 0.12 0.74 23.17
N LEU A 112 0.65 1.93 23.42
CA LEU A 112 2.01 2.11 23.91
C LEU A 112 2.25 1.46 25.28
N ASP A 113 1.20 1.18 26.05
CA ASP A 113 1.30 0.47 27.33
C ASP A 113 1.90 -0.92 27.18
N LEU A 114 1.72 -1.55 26.02
CA LEU A 114 2.36 -2.85 25.71
C LEU A 114 3.90 -2.71 25.67
N ILE A 115 4.41 -1.55 25.28
CA ILE A 115 5.87 -1.31 25.18
C ILE A 115 6.41 -0.79 26.53
N VAL A 116 5.66 0.07 27.24
CA VAL A 116 6.18 0.88 28.34
C VAL A 116 5.93 0.24 29.71
N LYS A 117 4.79 -0.42 29.93
CA LYS A 117 4.37 -0.83 31.28
C LYS A 117 4.86 -2.19 31.75
N ASN A 118 5.27 -3.08 30.87
CA ASN A 118 5.68 -4.43 31.26
C ASN A 118 7.20 -4.58 31.17
N ASN A 119 7.87 -4.18 32.24
CA ASN A 119 9.33 -4.19 32.37
C ASN A 119 9.95 -5.58 32.51
N THR A 120 9.18 -6.67 32.35
CA THR A 120 9.63 -8.04 32.59
C THR A 120 10.06 -8.80 31.35
N ASP A 121 9.52 -8.45 30.17
CA ASP A 121 9.96 -9.02 28.89
C ASP A 121 9.70 -8.02 27.74
N LEU A 122 10.70 -7.20 27.46
CA LEU A 122 10.66 -6.18 26.41
C LEU A 122 10.47 -6.77 25.00
N ASN A 123 10.95 -8.01 24.76
CA ASN A 123 10.85 -8.65 23.46
C ASN A 123 9.43 -9.16 23.21
N ALA A 124 8.81 -9.87 24.16
CA ALA A 124 7.45 -10.36 24.02
C ALA A 124 6.43 -9.22 23.87
N ASN A 125 6.65 -8.10 24.58
CA ASN A 125 5.77 -6.93 24.47
C ASN A 125 5.94 -6.20 23.13
N ARG A 126 7.16 -6.09 22.63
CA ARG A 126 7.45 -5.55 21.30
C ARG A 126 6.80 -6.42 20.22
N ASP A 127 6.95 -7.73 20.29
CA ASP A 127 6.36 -8.67 19.34
C ASP A 127 4.84 -8.57 19.33
N ALA A 128 4.20 -8.43 20.49
CA ALA A 128 2.77 -8.21 20.60
C ALA A 128 2.30 -6.87 19.98
N TYR A 129 3.14 -5.82 20.06
CA TYR A 129 2.85 -4.50 19.48
C TYR A 129 2.99 -4.49 17.95
N VAL A 130 3.97 -5.19 17.42
CA VAL A 130 4.25 -5.26 15.97
C VAL A 130 3.60 -6.48 15.29
N ASP A 131 2.65 -7.13 15.94
CA ASP A 131 1.96 -8.32 15.43
C ASP A 131 1.26 -8.00 14.09
N ASP A 132 1.54 -8.77 13.08
CA ASP A 132 1.00 -8.63 11.72
C ASP A 132 -0.53 -8.63 11.66
N LYS A 133 -1.22 -9.16 12.71
CA LYS A 133 -2.68 -9.10 12.79
C LYS A 133 -3.22 -7.67 12.66
N PHE A 134 -2.49 -6.66 13.11
CA PHE A 134 -2.93 -5.26 13.08
C PHE A 134 -2.91 -4.64 11.68
N ILE A 135 -2.23 -5.30 10.73
CA ILE A 135 -2.17 -4.88 9.33
C ILE A 135 -2.89 -5.83 8.38
N HIS A 136 -3.66 -6.81 8.92
CA HIS A 136 -4.48 -7.68 8.09
C HIS A 136 -5.42 -6.87 7.18
N GLY A 137 -5.60 -7.32 5.95
CA GLY A 137 -6.50 -6.67 5.00
C GLY A 137 -6.07 -5.29 4.54
N THR A 138 -4.80 -4.92 4.75
CA THR A 138 -4.29 -3.61 4.33
C THR A 138 -3.24 -3.70 3.23
N LEU A 139 -3.18 -2.65 2.42
CA LEU A 139 -2.11 -2.39 1.45
C LEU A 139 -1.32 -1.15 1.86
N THR A 140 0.00 -1.22 1.78
CA THR A 140 0.86 -0.06 1.99
C THR A 140 0.70 0.92 0.84
N MET A 141 0.36 2.16 1.16
CA MET A 141 0.27 3.26 0.21
C MET A 141 1.59 3.98 0.01
N THR A 142 2.26 4.32 1.11
CA THR A 142 3.52 5.06 1.07
C THR A 142 4.36 4.80 2.30
N ASN A 143 5.67 5.00 2.15
CA ASN A 143 6.65 4.99 3.21
C ASN A 143 7.12 6.44 3.48
N TYR A 144 6.91 6.91 4.70
CA TYR A 144 7.37 8.23 5.15
C TYR A 144 8.78 8.22 5.74
N GLY A 145 9.43 7.07 5.80
CA GLY A 145 10.71 6.90 6.48
C GLY A 145 10.56 6.50 7.94
N CYS A 146 11.69 6.09 8.56
CA CYS A 146 11.77 5.73 9.99
C CYS A 146 10.70 4.71 10.45
N GLY A 147 10.27 3.80 9.58
CA GLY A 147 9.25 2.80 9.90
C GLY A 147 7.81 3.31 9.89
N ILE A 148 7.56 4.54 9.43
CA ILE A 148 6.21 5.11 9.33
C ILE A 148 5.64 4.83 7.94
N TYR A 149 4.48 4.16 7.90
CA TYR A 149 3.78 3.81 6.68
C TYR A 149 2.34 4.31 6.72
N ALA A 150 1.82 4.79 5.57
CA ALA A 150 0.39 4.92 5.38
C ALA A 150 -0.13 3.67 4.67
N MET A 151 -1.26 3.16 5.15
CA MET A 151 -1.94 1.98 4.62
C MET A 151 -3.41 2.28 4.43
N PHE A 152 -4.07 1.53 3.55
CA PHE A 152 -5.53 1.51 3.46
C PHE A 152 -6.04 0.08 3.52
N SER A 153 -7.25 -0.10 4.05
CA SER A 153 -7.90 -1.41 4.11
C SER A 153 -8.52 -1.78 2.77
N CYS A 154 -8.40 -3.06 2.40
CA CYS A 154 -9.08 -3.65 1.25
C CYS A 154 -10.40 -4.30 1.70
N TYR A 155 -11.36 -4.37 0.78
CA TYR A 155 -12.60 -5.09 1.03
C TYR A 155 -12.42 -6.58 0.70
N ARG A 156 -12.82 -7.45 1.62
CA ARG A 156 -12.88 -8.87 1.33
C ARG A 156 -14.04 -9.15 0.36
N ARG A 157 -13.80 -9.95 -0.69
CA ARG A 157 -14.89 -10.49 -1.50
C ARG A 157 -15.79 -11.36 -0.62
N ALA A 158 -17.06 -11.06 -0.60
CA ALA A 158 -18.04 -11.97 0.01
C ALA A 158 -17.96 -13.32 -0.71
N ALA A 159 -17.93 -14.42 0.05
CA ALA A 159 -18.05 -15.74 -0.54
C ALA A 159 -19.34 -15.76 -1.39
N ARG A 160 -19.21 -16.12 -2.67
CA ARG A 160 -20.41 -16.36 -3.49
C ARG A 160 -21.22 -17.42 -2.77
N LYS A 161 -22.40 -17.06 -2.26
CA LYS A 161 -23.39 -18.07 -1.89
C LYS A 161 -23.72 -18.78 -3.19
N ASN A 162 -23.29 -20.04 -3.30
CA ASN A 162 -23.81 -20.92 -4.34
C ASN A 162 -25.32 -20.97 -4.12
N LEU A 163 -26.05 -20.27 -4.97
CA LEU A 163 -27.47 -20.45 -5.16
C LEU A 163 -27.61 -21.66 -6.10
N ASP A 164 -27.27 -22.83 -5.58
CA ASP A 164 -27.74 -24.07 -6.18
C ASP A 164 -29.23 -24.19 -5.86
N ARG A 165 -30.05 -23.90 -6.87
CA ARG A 165 -31.42 -24.35 -7.03
C ARG A 165 -31.58 -24.99 -8.38
#